data_cb060a1ff6da5ca40a1c9d4b26500917
#
_entry.id   cb060a1ff6da5ca40a1c9d4b26500917
#
_cell.length_a   1.000
_cell.length_b   1.000
_cell.length_c   1.000
_cell.angle_alpha   90.00
_cell.angle_beta   90.00
_cell.angle_gamma   90.00
#
_symmetry.space_group_name_H-M   'P 1'
#
loop_
_entity.id
_entity.type
_entity.pdbx_description
1 polymer ?
#
loop_
_entity_poly.entity_id
_entity_poly.type
_entity_poly.pdbx_seq_one_letter_code
_entity_poly.pdbx_strand_id
1 'polypeptide(L)'
;VTNRFSGDLGGFGTRFLGLNVPWGQFGIHGTNKPQSIGNNASHGCVRMFIRDSEDLYAKVPNGAKVLIEGGAYGQLDTSLRTIRAGDRNSHVAAVQRKLYALGYFYGAADGIYGQGTQAAVKSARKALGLPAGENVDYAFYQAIGLILFE
;
A
#
# COMPACT_ATOMS: atom_id res chain seq x y z
N VAL A 1 -1.63 13.91 -4.41
CA VAL A 1 -3.03 14.31 -4.12
C VAL A 1 -3.78 14.45 -5.43
N THR A 2 -4.85 13.69 -5.61
CA THR A 2 -5.64 13.67 -6.86
C THR A 2 -6.91 14.50 -6.78
N ASN A 3 -7.50 14.58 -5.59
CA ASN A 3 -8.71 15.35 -5.35
C ASN A 3 -8.73 15.90 -3.92
N ARG A 4 -9.59 16.88 -3.70
CA ARG A 4 -9.68 17.58 -2.42
C ARG A 4 -11.16 17.83 -2.11
N PHE A 5 -11.59 17.44 -0.91
CA PHE A 5 -12.95 17.68 -0.44
C PHE A 5 -12.93 18.49 0.85
N SER A 6 -13.92 19.36 1.01
CA SER A 6 -14.10 20.19 2.21
C SER A 6 -15.58 20.28 2.59
N GLY A 7 -15.87 20.50 3.85
CA GLY A 7 -17.20 20.56 4.42
C GLY A 7 -17.37 19.53 5.53
N ASP A 8 -18.60 19.24 5.93
CA ASP A 8 -18.87 18.14 6.85
C ASP A 8 -18.82 16.81 6.06
N LEU A 9 -17.77 16.04 6.28
CA LEU A 9 -17.52 14.76 5.65
C LEU A 9 -17.76 13.59 6.62
N GLY A 10 -18.50 13.80 7.67
CA GLY A 10 -18.84 12.80 8.68
C GLY A 10 -17.58 12.23 9.35
N GLY A 11 -17.38 10.93 9.30
CA GLY A 11 -16.24 10.26 9.92
C GLY A 11 -14.86 10.70 9.40
N PHE A 12 -14.80 11.40 8.25
CA PHE A 12 -13.57 11.95 7.66
C PHE A 12 -13.27 13.38 8.13
N GLY A 13 -14.06 13.90 9.06
CA GLY A 13 -13.92 15.27 9.56
C GLY A 13 -14.33 16.31 8.53
N THR A 14 -13.55 17.38 8.40
CA THR A 14 -13.91 18.55 7.57
C THR A 14 -13.06 18.67 6.30
N ARG A 15 -11.99 17.88 6.17
CA ARG A 15 -11.06 17.93 5.03
C ARG A 15 -10.60 16.54 4.63
N PHE A 16 -10.49 16.33 3.33
CA PHE A 16 -10.01 15.09 2.73
C PHE A 16 -9.08 15.40 1.55
N LEU A 17 -7.89 14.84 1.57
CA LEU A 17 -6.90 14.88 0.49
C LEU A 17 -6.79 13.48 -0.11
N GLY A 18 -7.38 13.26 -1.28
CA GLY A 18 -7.37 11.97 -1.96
C GLY A 18 -6.02 11.61 -2.56
N LEU A 19 -5.68 10.33 -2.52
CA LEU A 19 -4.45 9.76 -3.05
C LEU A 19 -4.75 8.87 -4.26
N ASN A 20 -3.83 8.82 -5.22
CA ASN A 20 -3.96 7.96 -6.42
C ASN A 20 -3.47 6.53 -6.15
N VAL A 21 -4.16 5.84 -5.28
CA VAL A 21 -3.84 4.44 -4.97
C VAL A 21 -4.68 3.54 -5.86
N PRO A 22 -4.09 2.68 -6.74
CA PRO A 22 -4.81 1.94 -7.77
C PRO A 22 -5.81 0.92 -7.26
N TRP A 23 -5.64 0.44 -6.01
CA TRP A 23 -6.47 -0.63 -5.43
C TRP A 23 -7.59 -0.15 -4.51
N GLY A 24 -7.83 1.16 -4.38
CA GLY A 24 -8.91 1.70 -3.56
C GLY A 24 -8.91 3.21 -3.44
N GLN A 25 -9.91 3.71 -2.73
CA GLN A 25 -10.01 5.13 -2.39
C GLN A 25 -9.33 5.37 -1.05
N PHE A 26 -8.20 6.07 -1.10
CA PHE A 26 -7.39 6.39 0.07
C PHE A 26 -7.15 7.89 0.14
N GLY A 27 -6.95 8.38 1.35
CA GLY A 27 -6.67 9.80 1.55
C GLY A 27 -6.08 10.10 2.91
N ILE A 28 -5.73 11.37 3.07
CA ILE A 28 -5.35 11.98 4.32
C ILE A 28 -6.52 12.86 4.76
N HIS A 29 -7.02 12.66 5.99
CA HIS A 29 -8.22 13.35 6.44
C HIS A 29 -8.24 13.56 7.96
N GLY A 30 -9.10 14.47 8.43
CA GLY A 30 -9.42 14.60 9.83
C GLY A 30 -10.26 13.44 10.34
N THR A 31 -10.38 13.29 11.65
CA THR A 31 -11.27 12.29 12.23
C THR A 31 -12.01 12.85 13.44
N ASN A 32 -13.30 12.49 13.57
CA ASN A 32 -14.10 12.74 14.78
C ASN A 32 -13.83 11.70 15.89
N LYS A 33 -12.90 10.75 15.64
CA LYS A 33 -12.46 9.74 16.60
C LYS A 33 -10.94 9.87 16.84
N PRO A 34 -10.49 10.90 17.58
CA PRO A 34 -9.06 11.20 17.74
C PRO A 34 -8.27 10.05 18.38
N GLN A 35 -8.92 9.22 19.21
CA GLN A 35 -8.29 8.03 19.80
C GLN A 35 -7.89 6.96 18.76
N SER A 36 -8.33 7.09 17.51
CA SER A 36 -7.97 6.17 16.43
C SER A 36 -6.69 6.58 15.69
N ILE A 37 -6.15 7.76 15.98
CA ILE A 37 -4.92 8.26 15.36
C ILE A 37 -3.73 7.46 15.90
N GLY A 38 -2.84 7.01 15.02
CA GLY A 38 -1.69 6.17 15.38
C GLY A 38 -2.00 4.68 15.53
N ASN A 39 -3.26 4.28 15.39
CA ASN A 39 -3.67 2.88 15.45
C ASN A 39 -4.06 2.37 14.05
N ASN A 40 -3.95 1.04 13.84
CA ASN A 40 -4.43 0.37 12.61
C ASN A 40 -5.98 0.32 12.56
N ALA A 41 -6.61 1.48 12.73
CA ALA A 41 -8.07 1.61 12.83
C ALA A 41 -8.73 2.06 11.52
N SER A 42 -7.96 2.11 10.41
CA SER A 42 -8.48 2.47 9.08
C SER A 42 -8.20 1.35 8.07
N HIS A 43 -8.96 1.35 6.98
CA HIS A 43 -8.72 0.46 5.84
C HIS A 43 -7.65 1.01 4.88
N GLY A 44 -6.79 1.93 5.35
CA GLY A 44 -5.66 2.48 4.60
C GLY A 44 -5.62 4.01 4.48
N CYS A 45 -6.59 4.74 5.02
CA CYS A 45 -6.51 6.20 5.10
C CYS A 45 -5.62 6.65 6.27
N VAL A 46 -4.92 7.76 6.07
CA VAL A 46 -4.14 8.43 7.12
C VAL A 46 -5.03 9.39 7.88
N ARG A 47 -5.15 9.18 9.19
CA ARG A 47 -5.99 10.00 10.07
C ARG A 47 -5.18 11.06 10.80
N MET A 48 -5.76 12.24 10.91
CA MET A 48 -5.20 13.38 11.63
C MET A 48 -6.25 14.00 12.57
N PHE A 49 -5.84 14.84 13.49
CA PHE A 49 -6.78 15.75 14.15
C PHE A 49 -7.44 16.66 13.10
N ILE A 50 -8.69 17.02 13.29
CA ILE A 50 -9.44 17.87 12.35
C ILE A 50 -8.66 19.18 12.07
N ARG A 51 -8.22 19.84 13.13
CA ARG A 51 -7.44 21.09 13.02
C ARG A 51 -6.19 20.91 12.13
N ASP A 52 -5.45 19.82 12.33
CA ASP A 52 -4.22 19.57 11.57
C ASP A 52 -4.52 19.25 10.11
N SER A 53 -5.63 18.55 9.84
CA SER A 53 -6.09 18.28 8.48
C SER A 53 -6.54 19.55 7.76
N GLU A 54 -7.12 20.52 8.46
CA GLU A 54 -7.51 21.82 7.92
C GLU A 54 -6.28 22.65 7.55
N ASP A 55 -5.27 22.69 8.43
CA ASP A 55 -4.01 23.37 8.19
C ASP A 55 -3.23 22.73 7.02
N LEU A 56 -3.14 21.40 6.99
CA LEU A 56 -2.53 20.68 5.89
C LEU A 56 -3.25 20.94 4.56
N TYR A 57 -4.58 20.89 4.59
CA TYR A 57 -5.41 21.14 3.41
C TYR A 57 -5.16 22.51 2.80
N ALA A 58 -4.97 23.55 3.61
CA ALA A 58 -4.70 24.89 3.12
C ALA A 58 -3.36 24.98 2.37
N LYS A 59 -2.39 24.14 2.73
CA LYS A 59 -1.01 24.18 2.23
C LYS A 59 -0.74 23.25 1.07
N VAL A 60 -1.51 22.16 0.92
CA VAL A 60 -1.22 21.08 -0.04
C VAL A 60 -2.13 21.18 -1.25
N PRO A 61 -1.62 21.52 -2.45
CA PRO A 61 -2.41 21.60 -3.68
C PRO A 61 -2.69 20.22 -4.28
N ASN A 62 -3.63 20.17 -5.26
CA ASN A 62 -3.74 19.03 -6.15
C ASN A 62 -2.42 18.82 -6.91
N GLY A 63 -2.08 17.58 -7.19
CA GLY A 63 -0.80 17.20 -7.81
C GLY A 63 0.37 17.06 -6.84
N ALA A 64 0.23 17.47 -5.57
CA ALA A 64 1.28 17.29 -4.58
C ALA A 64 1.65 15.81 -4.44
N LYS A 65 2.96 15.53 -4.47
CA LYS A 65 3.48 14.18 -4.24
C LYS A 65 3.40 13.85 -2.75
N VAL A 66 2.97 12.63 -2.45
CA VAL A 66 2.92 12.11 -1.08
C VAL A 66 3.82 10.89 -1.03
N LEU A 67 4.80 10.91 -0.13
CA LEU A 67 5.64 9.77 0.19
C LEU A 67 5.20 9.21 1.53
N ILE A 68 4.84 7.93 1.55
CA ILE A 68 4.51 7.19 2.77
C ILE A 68 5.64 6.19 3.00
N GLU A 69 6.41 6.41 4.05
CA GLU A 69 7.49 5.51 4.45
C GLU A 69 6.97 4.51 5.46
N GLY A 70 7.35 3.26 5.28
CA GLY A 70 6.77 2.15 6.03
C GLY A 70 7.45 1.89 7.39
N GLY A 71 6.80 1.06 8.19
CA GLY A 71 7.26 0.60 9.51
C GLY A 71 8.36 -0.46 9.46
N ALA A 72 8.37 -1.40 10.42
CA ALA A 72 9.44 -2.37 10.65
C ALA A 72 9.83 -3.23 9.44
N TYR A 73 8.91 -3.48 8.51
CA TYR A 73 9.16 -4.21 7.27
C TYR A 73 9.27 -3.29 6.04
N GLY A 74 9.55 -2.01 6.24
CA GLY A 74 9.66 -1.04 5.15
C GLY A 74 8.37 -0.94 4.33
N GLN A 75 8.44 -1.39 3.07
CA GLN A 75 7.30 -1.34 2.15
C GLN A 75 6.18 -2.35 2.47
N LEU A 76 6.42 -3.29 3.39
CA LEU A 76 5.47 -4.34 3.77
C LEU A 76 4.69 -4.04 5.05
N ASP A 77 4.85 -2.82 5.60
CA ASP A 77 4.17 -2.43 6.83
C ASP A 77 4.68 -3.20 8.07
N THR A 78 3.86 -3.31 9.11
CA THR A 78 4.23 -3.95 10.38
C THR A 78 3.86 -5.43 10.46
N SER A 79 3.18 -5.95 9.44
CA SER A 79 2.73 -7.34 9.40
C SER A 79 2.92 -7.98 8.03
N LEU A 80 3.50 -9.16 8.01
CA LEU A 80 3.55 -9.98 6.81
C LEU A 80 2.27 -10.81 6.68
N ARG A 81 1.73 -10.84 5.48
CA ARG A 81 0.61 -11.70 5.15
C ARG A 81 0.91 -12.48 3.88
N THR A 82 0.33 -13.67 3.77
CA THR A 82 0.33 -14.39 2.50
C THR A 82 -0.55 -13.65 1.50
N ILE A 83 0.01 -13.30 0.34
CA ILE A 83 -0.73 -12.67 -0.75
C ILE A 83 -1.22 -13.75 -1.72
N ARG A 84 -2.45 -13.60 -2.18
CA ARG A 84 -3.13 -14.53 -3.07
C ARG A 84 -3.69 -13.80 -4.30
N ALA A 85 -4.03 -14.56 -5.31
CA ALA A 85 -4.72 -14.05 -6.48
C ALA A 85 -5.98 -13.25 -6.10
N GLY A 86 -6.15 -12.08 -6.68
CA GLY A 86 -7.25 -11.16 -6.40
C GLY A 86 -6.98 -10.14 -5.30
N ASP A 87 -5.92 -10.30 -4.49
CA ASP A 87 -5.55 -9.33 -3.47
C ASP A 87 -5.20 -7.97 -4.08
N ARG A 88 -5.53 -6.92 -3.33
CA ARG A 88 -5.28 -5.52 -3.74
C ARG A 88 -4.75 -4.73 -2.55
N ASN A 89 -3.46 -4.46 -2.53
CA ASN A 89 -2.82 -3.75 -1.42
C ASN A 89 -1.38 -3.32 -1.74
N SER A 90 -0.78 -2.59 -0.81
CA SER A 90 0.61 -2.12 -0.90
C SER A 90 1.65 -3.25 -0.93
N HIS A 91 1.37 -4.38 -0.28
CA HIS A 91 2.25 -5.54 -0.30
C HIS A 91 2.36 -6.14 -1.70
N VAL A 92 1.24 -6.23 -2.44
CA VAL A 92 1.26 -6.63 -3.85
C VAL A 92 2.12 -5.68 -4.67
N ALA A 93 1.97 -4.36 -4.50
CA ALA A 93 2.79 -3.38 -5.21
C ALA A 93 4.28 -3.52 -4.88
N ALA A 94 4.62 -3.80 -3.62
CA ALA A 94 6.01 -4.03 -3.21
C ALA A 94 6.60 -5.28 -3.89
N VAL A 95 5.84 -6.38 -3.91
CA VAL A 95 6.24 -7.61 -4.61
C VAL A 95 6.39 -7.37 -6.11
N GLN A 96 5.46 -6.69 -6.74
CA GLN A 96 5.53 -6.36 -8.17
C GLN A 96 6.79 -5.54 -8.50
N ARG A 97 7.11 -4.51 -7.70
CA ARG A 97 8.36 -3.73 -7.88
C ARG A 97 9.60 -4.61 -7.76
N LYS A 98 9.62 -5.51 -6.78
CA LYS A 98 10.74 -6.42 -6.58
C LYS A 98 10.89 -7.43 -7.71
N LEU A 99 9.76 -8.02 -8.15
CA LEU A 99 9.74 -8.92 -9.31
C LEU A 99 10.14 -8.22 -10.61
N TYR A 100 9.77 -6.95 -10.77
CA TYR A 100 10.22 -6.13 -11.89
C TYR A 100 11.75 -5.96 -11.87
N ALA A 101 12.30 -5.58 -10.71
CA ALA A 101 13.75 -5.42 -10.54
C ALA A 101 14.53 -6.73 -10.77
N LEU A 102 13.91 -7.88 -10.51
CA LEU A 102 14.48 -9.21 -10.74
C LEU A 102 14.22 -9.76 -12.16
N GLY A 103 13.50 -9.04 -13.02
CA GLY A 103 13.20 -9.43 -14.39
C GLY A 103 12.09 -10.48 -14.55
N TYR A 104 11.27 -10.70 -13.55
CA TYR A 104 10.14 -11.66 -13.62
C TYR A 104 8.80 -10.98 -13.93
N PHE A 105 8.68 -9.67 -13.77
CA PHE A 105 7.45 -8.92 -13.98
C PHE A 105 7.70 -7.71 -14.87
N TYR A 106 6.81 -7.47 -15.85
CA TYR A 106 6.97 -6.39 -16.83
C TYR A 106 5.79 -5.42 -16.84
N GLY A 107 4.84 -5.59 -15.94
CA GLY A 107 3.68 -4.71 -15.79
C GLY A 107 3.93 -3.54 -14.83
N ALA A 108 2.93 -2.69 -14.67
CA ALA A 108 2.92 -1.67 -13.66
C ALA A 108 2.79 -2.28 -12.25
N ALA A 109 3.49 -1.73 -11.27
CA ALA A 109 3.34 -2.12 -9.87
C ALA A 109 2.08 -1.46 -9.28
N ASP A 110 0.93 -1.90 -9.77
CA ASP A 110 -0.40 -1.34 -9.49
C ASP A 110 -1.03 -1.83 -8.18
N GLY A 111 -0.38 -2.77 -7.50
CA GLY A 111 -0.87 -3.35 -6.26
C GLY A 111 -2.06 -4.30 -6.44
N ILE A 112 -2.34 -4.74 -7.66
CA ILE A 112 -3.41 -5.68 -7.98
C ILE A 112 -2.80 -7.04 -8.36
N TYR A 113 -3.11 -8.08 -7.59
CA TYR A 113 -2.63 -9.44 -7.86
C TYR A 113 -3.45 -10.11 -8.97
N GLY A 114 -3.23 -9.65 -10.19
CA GLY A 114 -3.84 -10.19 -11.40
C GLY A 114 -3.02 -11.34 -12.03
N GLN A 115 -3.45 -11.79 -13.21
CA GLN A 115 -2.82 -12.88 -13.94
C GLN A 115 -1.34 -12.64 -14.25
N GLY A 116 -0.95 -11.41 -14.58
CA GLY A 116 0.45 -11.05 -14.83
C GLY A 116 1.33 -11.25 -13.60
N THR A 117 0.83 -10.87 -12.42
CA THR A 117 1.55 -11.07 -11.15
C THR A 117 1.62 -12.55 -10.80
N GLN A 118 0.54 -13.32 -11.02
CA GLN A 118 0.54 -14.77 -10.82
C GLN A 118 1.60 -15.47 -11.68
N ALA A 119 1.66 -15.14 -12.98
CA ALA A 119 2.64 -15.70 -13.90
C ALA A 119 4.07 -15.37 -13.44
N ALA A 120 4.31 -14.13 -13.03
CA ALA A 120 5.61 -13.69 -12.53
C ALA A 120 6.02 -14.43 -11.24
N VAL A 121 5.10 -14.61 -10.30
CA VAL A 121 5.36 -15.37 -9.07
C VAL A 121 5.67 -16.83 -9.37
N LYS A 122 4.88 -17.49 -10.23
CA LYS A 122 5.15 -18.88 -10.66
C LYS A 122 6.54 -19.02 -11.28
N SER A 123 6.89 -18.11 -12.18
CA SER A 123 8.20 -18.10 -12.84
C SER A 123 9.35 -17.89 -11.84
N ALA A 124 9.21 -16.92 -10.96
CA ALA A 124 10.19 -16.65 -9.92
C ALA A 124 10.35 -17.81 -8.94
N ARG A 125 9.24 -18.42 -8.48
CA ARG A 125 9.28 -19.61 -7.59
C ARG A 125 10.07 -20.74 -8.23
N LYS A 126 9.81 -21.03 -9.50
CA LYS A 126 10.56 -22.05 -10.26
C LYS A 126 12.05 -21.75 -10.34
N ALA A 127 12.39 -20.51 -10.70
CA ALA A 127 13.79 -20.10 -10.84
C ALA A 127 14.55 -20.07 -9.50
N LEU A 128 13.87 -19.79 -8.41
CA LEU A 128 14.45 -19.74 -7.05
C LEU A 128 14.39 -21.09 -6.31
N GLY A 129 13.96 -22.16 -6.96
CA GLY A 129 13.90 -23.51 -6.36
C GLY A 129 12.84 -23.67 -5.27
N LEU A 130 11.82 -22.79 -5.25
CA LEU A 130 10.72 -22.88 -4.29
C LEU A 130 9.65 -23.88 -4.77
N PRO A 131 8.85 -24.44 -3.84
CA PRO A 131 7.71 -25.27 -4.21
C PRO A 131 6.79 -24.56 -5.21
N ALA A 132 6.25 -25.30 -6.17
CA ALA A 132 5.33 -24.75 -7.16
C ALA A 132 4.12 -24.12 -6.47
N GLY A 133 3.70 -22.96 -6.97
CA GLY A 133 2.59 -22.21 -6.39
C GLY A 133 2.49 -20.80 -6.97
N GLU A 134 1.42 -20.12 -6.59
CA GLU A 134 1.15 -18.74 -7.02
C GLU A 134 0.99 -17.76 -5.86
N ASN A 135 1.03 -18.24 -4.61
CA ASN A 135 0.94 -17.40 -3.45
C ASN A 135 2.31 -16.79 -3.10
N VAL A 136 2.29 -15.58 -2.56
CA VAL A 136 3.45 -14.95 -1.96
C VAL A 136 3.38 -15.22 -0.47
N ASP A 137 4.11 -16.20 -0.03
CA ASP A 137 4.29 -16.58 1.37
C ASP A 137 5.61 -16.05 1.93
N TYR A 138 5.88 -16.33 3.19
CA TYR A 138 7.10 -15.91 3.87
C TYR A 138 8.37 -16.38 3.14
N ALA A 139 8.41 -17.65 2.72
CA ALA A 139 9.55 -18.20 1.99
C ALA A 139 9.80 -17.45 0.67
N PHE A 140 8.72 -17.04 -0.01
CA PHE A 140 8.83 -16.25 -1.22
C PHE A 140 9.35 -14.84 -0.95
N TYR A 141 8.86 -14.15 0.10
CA TYR A 141 9.38 -12.84 0.49
C TYR A 141 10.89 -12.87 0.76
N GLN A 142 11.36 -13.90 1.48
CA GLN A 142 12.79 -14.09 1.72
C GLN A 142 13.56 -14.36 0.42
N ALA A 143 13.07 -15.28 -0.39
CA ALA A 143 13.78 -15.72 -1.61
C ALA A 143 13.96 -14.58 -2.62
N ILE A 144 12.99 -13.65 -2.73
CA ILE A 144 13.14 -12.47 -3.57
C ILE A 144 13.90 -11.33 -2.87
N GLY A 145 14.33 -11.49 -1.62
CA GLY A 145 15.06 -10.48 -0.86
C GLY A 145 14.23 -9.22 -0.57
N LEU A 146 12.93 -9.38 -0.32
CA LEU A 146 12.05 -8.30 0.09
C LEU A 146 12.03 -8.13 1.61
N ILE A 147 12.25 -9.21 2.34
CA ILE A 147 12.56 -9.24 3.77
C ILE A 147 13.93 -9.83 3.94
N LEU A 148 14.76 -9.13 4.70
CA LEU A 148 16.09 -9.57 5.08
C LEU A 148 16.07 -9.79 6.59
N PHE A 149 16.25 -11.03 7.01
CA PHE A 149 16.55 -11.35 8.40
C PHE A 149 17.98 -11.86 8.46
N GLU A 150 18.75 -11.19 9.23
CA GLU A 150 20.02 -11.72 9.72
C GLU A 150 19.78 -12.59 10.96
#